data_303e2c625d8844aee1e7598ac0560799
#
_entry.id   303e2c625d8844aee1e7598ac0560799
#
_cell.length_a   1.000
_cell.length_b   1.000
_cell.length_c   1.000
_cell.angle_alpha   90.00
_cell.angle_beta   90.00
_cell.angle_gamma   90.00
#
_symmetry.space_group_name_H-M   'P 1'
#
loop_
_entity.id
_entity.type
_entity.pdbx_description
1 polymer ?
#
loop_
_entity_poly.entity_id
_entity_poly.type
_entity_poly.pdbx_seq_one_letter_code
_entity_poly.pdbx_strand_id
1 'polypeptide(L)'
;MGEPLGTRVLVEHTSAALRDNPLGDPCERRIEVLLPPGYDESRRYPVVHWLPGFGANPTLTTRPLAFGEAPADRIHRAMALGEIPAALIAVPDATTAYGGSQYLDSPACGRYLTYLREVVDEVDRRFPTLAEPKWRAVGGKSSGGYGAVVAAMETELFGAVLAHTPDAGFEHSYLPLLPGVLDTLEAAGGIERLLATRESGPHDTPFMVAMSILAMGMCYADKPGTTPAEALPCDPRTGVFRPAVWERWLRHDPVRTSAAHTGRLKALRLLYLDTGLRDDYHMHWGARALHAVWQEGGIPHEYREHDGGHHGIEHRFLTSLALLGRVWARAGEGD
;
A
#
# COMPACT_ATOMS: atom_id res chain seq x y z
N MET A 1 -27.99 -10.81 -14.79
CA MET A 1 -27.06 -10.01 -13.99
C MET A 1 -27.89 -9.45 -12.85
N GLY A 2 -27.59 -9.83 -11.59
CA GLY A 2 -28.23 -9.24 -10.41
C GLY A 2 -27.86 -7.76 -10.29
N GLU A 3 -28.70 -6.98 -9.60
CA GLU A 3 -28.36 -5.60 -9.26
C GLU A 3 -27.03 -5.54 -8.51
N PRO A 4 -26.20 -4.47 -8.70
CA PRO A 4 -24.94 -4.33 -7.98
C PRO A 4 -25.23 -4.28 -6.48
N LEU A 5 -24.53 -5.13 -5.72
CA LEU A 5 -24.71 -5.26 -4.25
C LEU A 5 -24.35 -3.98 -3.48
N GLY A 6 -23.60 -3.04 -4.09
CA GLY A 6 -23.19 -1.78 -3.49
C GLY A 6 -22.83 -0.73 -4.55
N THR A 7 -22.69 0.50 -4.13
CA THR A 7 -22.38 1.66 -4.98
C THR A 7 -20.90 2.01 -4.93
N ARG A 8 -20.39 2.44 -6.07
CA ARG A 8 -19.02 2.99 -6.20
C ARG A 8 -19.12 4.47 -6.55
N VAL A 9 -18.41 5.29 -5.83
CA VAL A 9 -18.35 6.74 -6.06
C VAL A 9 -16.92 7.12 -6.40
N LEU A 10 -16.74 7.79 -7.53
CA LEU A 10 -15.45 8.36 -7.90
C LEU A 10 -15.38 9.80 -7.40
N VAL A 11 -14.41 10.08 -6.56
CA VAL A 11 -14.11 11.41 -6.02
C VAL A 11 -12.89 11.95 -6.75
N GLU A 12 -13.04 13.08 -7.43
CA GLU A 12 -11.91 13.83 -7.95
C GLU A 12 -11.40 14.77 -6.85
N HIS A 13 -10.08 14.75 -6.66
CA HIS A 13 -9.38 15.54 -5.64
C HIS A 13 -8.15 16.21 -6.26
N THR A 14 -7.98 17.50 -6.04
CA THR A 14 -6.76 18.23 -6.40
C THR A 14 -5.86 18.34 -5.19
N SER A 15 -4.79 17.56 -5.18
CA SER A 15 -3.86 17.50 -4.05
C SER A 15 -2.94 18.72 -4.00
N ALA A 16 -2.92 19.41 -2.88
CA ALA A 16 -1.94 20.46 -2.61
C ALA A 16 -0.55 19.88 -2.31
N ALA A 17 -0.51 18.67 -1.73
CA ALA A 17 0.74 17.97 -1.42
C ALA A 17 1.51 17.55 -2.68
N LEU A 18 0.79 17.22 -3.76
CA LEU A 18 1.37 16.75 -5.03
C LEU A 18 1.56 17.86 -6.08
N ARG A 19 1.16 19.09 -5.75
CA ARG A 19 1.43 20.22 -6.64
C ARG A 19 2.94 20.41 -6.79
N ASP A 20 3.40 20.61 -8.01
CA ASP A 20 4.81 20.82 -8.34
C ASP A 20 5.74 19.68 -7.85
N ASN A 21 5.24 18.42 -7.84
CA ASN A 21 6.05 17.28 -7.47
C ASN A 21 7.21 17.07 -8.47
N PRO A 22 8.35 16.51 -8.00
CA PRO A 22 9.57 16.40 -8.81
C PRO A 22 9.43 15.54 -10.08
N LEU A 23 8.46 14.63 -10.13
CA LEU A 23 8.24 13.77 -11.30
C LEU A 23 7.30 14.39 -12.33
N GLY A 24 6.68 15.54 -12.03
CA GLY A 24 5.66 16.14 -12.88
C GLY A 24 4.36 15.33 -12.95
N ASP A 25 4.13 14.43 -11.99
CA ASP A 25 2.89 13.68 -11.91
C ASP A 25 1.70 14.60 -11.66
N PRO A 26 0.51 14.33 -12.22
CA PRO A 26 -0.68 15.14 -11.99
C PRO A 26 -0.98 15.31 -10.50
N CYS A 27 -1.40 16.51 -10.08
CA CYS A 27 -1.94 16.72 -8.74
C CYS A 27 -3.44 16.42 -8.67
N GLU A 28 -4.12 16.33 -9.81
CA GLU A 28 -5.49 15.84 -9.93
C GLU A 28 -5.50 14.33 -9.75
N ARG A 29 -6.09 13.88 -8.65
CA ARG A 29 -6.12 12.48 -8.24
C ARG A 29 -7.54 11.97 -8.11
N ARG A 30 -7.70 10.67 -8.19
CA ARG A 30 -8.96 9.98 -8.02
C ARG A 30 -8.94 9.16 -6.75
N ILE A 31 -10.06 9.21 -6.02
CA ILE A 31 -10.31 8.35 -4.87
C ILE A 31 -11.58 7.58 -5.19
N GLU A 32 -11.50 6.27 -5.30
CA GLU A 32 -12.70 5.45 -5.44
C GLU A 32 -13.20 5.03 -4.06
N VAL A 33 -14.49 5.29 -3.80
CA VAL A 33 -15.11 4.98 -2.52
C VAL A 33 -16.22 3.94 -2.74
N LEU A 34 -16.05 2.76 -2.14
CA LEU A 34 -17.07 1.74 -2.09
C LEU A 34 -18.02 2.06 -0.93
N LEU A 35 -19.29 2.25 -1.22
CA LEU A 35 -20.34 2.44 -0.23
C LEU A 35 -20.92 1.10 0.18
N PRO A 36 -21.19 0.85 1.47
CA PRO A 36 -21.77 -0.43 1.90
C PRO A 36 -23.18 -0.63 1.31
N PRO A 37 -23.61 -1.87 1.17
CA PRO A 37 -25.01 -2.17 0.82
C PRO A 37 -25.98 -1.51 1.80
N GLY A 38 -27.04 -0.87 1.28
CA GLY A 38 -27.97 -0.12 2.10
C GLY A 38 -27.39 1.16 2.71
N TYR A 39 -26.39 1.77 2.04
CA TYR A 39 -25.83 3.06 2.45
C TYR A 39 -26.93 4.12 2.62
N ASP A 40 -26.81 4.86 3.74
CA ASP A 40 -27.75 5.89 4.15
C ASP A 40 -26.97 7.10 4.68
N GLU A 41 -27.13 8.26 4.06
CA GLU A 41 -26.41 9.50 4.43
C GLU A 41 -26.75 10.02 5.83
N SER A 42 -27.85 9.56 6.43
CA SER A 42 -28.21 9.91 7.82
C SER A 42 -27.39 9.12 8.87
N ARG A 43 -26.71 8.05 8.45
CA ARG A 43 -25.87 7.20 9.31
C ARG A 43 -24.41 7.56 9.15
N ARG A 44 -23.60 7.34 10.20
CA ARG A 44 -22.14 7.48 10.14
C ARG A 44 -21.47 6.12 10.02
N TYR A 45 -20.38 6.08 9.26
CA TYR A 45 -19.68 4.84 8.92
C TYR A 45 -18.20 4.91 9.31
N PRO A 46 -17.61 3.81 9.79
CA PRO A 46 -16.17 3.67 9.84
C PRO A 46 -15.57 3.60 8.43
N VAL A 47 -14.28 3.89 8.30
CA VAL A 47 -13.60 3.97 7.00
C VAL A 47 -12.37 3.08 7.00
N VAL A 48 -12.21 2.32 5.91
CA VAL A 48 -10.94 1.65 5.56
C VAL A 48 -10.32 2.37 4.38
N HIS A 49 -9.14 2.94 4.55
CA HIS A 49 -8.32 3.46 3.46
C HIS A 49 -7.47 2.32 2.92
N TRP A 50 -7.86 1.81 1.73
CA TRP A 50 -7.20 0.67 1.11
C TRP A 50 -6.17 1.14 0.09
N LEU A 51 -4.89 0.90 0.39
CA LEU A 51 -3.76 1.37 -0.41
C LEU A 51 -3.41 0.33 -1.49
N PRO A 52 -3.52 0.66 -2.78
CA PRO A 52 -3.08 -0.20 -3.88
C PRO A 52 -1.60 -0.57 -3.80
N GLY A 53 -1.25 -1.77 -4.27
CA GLY A 53 0.13 -2.19 -4.46
C GLY A 53 0.80 -1.53 -5.66
N PHE A 54 2.08 -1.83 -5.88
CA PHE A 54 2.82 -1.30 -7.02
C PHE A 54 2.13 -1.59 -8.36
N GLY A 55 2.09 -0.61 -9.25
CA GLY A 55 1.45 -0.72 -10.57
C GLY A 55 -0.08 -0.80 -10.55
N ALA A 56 -0.71 -0.72 -9.37
CA ALA A 56 -2.15 -0.74 -9.24
C ALA A 56 -2.71 0.66 -8.95
N ASN A 57 -3.94 0.88 -9.41
CA ASN A 57 -4.72 2.08 -9.17
C ASN A 57 -6.14 1.69 -8.69
N PRO A 58 -7.00 2.63 -8.28
CA PRO A 58 -8.35 2.32 -7.81
C PRO A 58 -9.16 1.47 -8.78
N THR A 59 -9.11 1.78 -10.07
CA THR A 59 -9.88 1.09 -11.11
C THR A 59 -9.55 -0.41 -11.18
N LEU A 60 -8.29 -0.81 -10.96
CA LEU A 60 -7.90 -2.24 -10.96
C LEU A 60 -8.52 -3.01 -9.80
N THR A 61 -8.77 -2.34 -8.67
CA THR A 61 -9.42 -2.94 -7.49
C THR A 61 -10.92 -3.17 -7.72
N THR A 62 -11.53 -2.39 -8.59
CA THR A 62 -12.99 -2.29 -8.70
C THR A 62 -13.55 -2.74 -10.05
N ARG A 63 -12.71 -2.90 -11.10
CA ARG A 63 -13.17 -3.30 -12.42
C ARG A 63 -13.75 -4.71 -12.43
N PRO A 64 -14.79 -4.95 -13.25
CA PRO A 64 -15.29 -6.31 -13.48
C PRO A 64 -14.17 -7.21 -14.05
N LEU A 65 -14.14 -8.46 -13.61
CA LEU A 65 -13.27 -9.49 -14.16
C LEU A 65 -14.00 -10.28 -15.24
N ALA A 66 -13.26 -10.74 -16.25
CA ALA A 66 -13.83 -11.64 -17.27
C ALA A 66 -14.21 -13.01 -16.66
N PHE A 67 -13.46 -13.43 -15.64
CA PHE A 67 -13.68 -14.67 -14.90
C PHE A 67 -13.52 -14.40 -13.41
N GLY A 68 -14.44 -14.94 -12.59
CA GLY A 68 -14.45 -14.73 -11.14
C GLY A 68 -15.16 -13.44 -10.72
N GLU A 69 -15.15 -13.19 -9.43
CA GLU A 69 -15.78 -12.05 -8.78
C GLU A 69 -14.75 -10.94 -8.56
N ALA A 70 -15.08 -9.70 -8.93
CA ALA A 70 -14.20 -8.56 -8.67
C ALA A 70 -14.01 -8.36 -7.16
N PRO A 71 -12.82 -7.88 -6.71
CA PRO A 71 -12.57 -7.65 -5.29
C PRO A 71 -13.62 -6.77 -4.61
N ALA A 72 -14.08 -5.71 -5.29
CA ALA A 72 -15.11 -4.83 -4.76
C ALA A 72 -16.47 -5.53 -4.60
N ASP A 73 -16.86 -6.38 -5.55
CA ASP A 73 -18.14 -7.10 -5.48
C ASP A 73 -18.10 -8.15 -4.35
N ARG A 74 -16.95 -8.79 -4.15
CA ARG A 74 -16.71 -9.70 -3.03
C ARG A 74 -16.83 -8.99 -1.68
N ILE A 75 -16.26 -7.79 -1.56
CA ILE A 75 -16.37 -6.96 -0.35
C ILE A 75 -17.85 -6.57 -0.11
N HIS A 76 -18.55 -6.07 -1.11
CA HIS A 76 -19.95 -5.73 -0.99
C HIS A 76 -20.82 -6.93 -0.57
N ARG A 77 -20.59 -8.10 -1.17
CA ARG A 77 -21.30 -9.32 -0.80
C ARG A 77 -21.03 -9.72 0.65
N ALA A 78 -19.78 -9.67 1.09
CA ALA A 78 -19.42 -9.99 2.47
C ALA A 78 -20.04 -9.00 3.48
N MET A 79 -20.12 -7.70 3.14
CA MET A 79 -20.87 -6.71 3.92
C MET A 79 -22.37 -7.02 3.97
N ALA A 80 -22.98 -7.36 2.83
CA ALA A 80 -24.40 -7.69 2.75
C ALA A 80 -24.76 -8.94 3.60
N LEU A 81 -23.84 -9.91 3.69
CA LEU A 81 -23.99 -11.11 4.51
C LEU A 81 -23.64 -10.89 5.99
N GLY A 82 -23.13 -9.72 6.37
CA GLY A 82 -22.65 -9.45 7.74
C GLY A 82 -21.37 -10.17 8.12
N GLU A 83 -20.61 -10.70 7.16
CA GLU A 83 -19.33 -11.37 7.37
C GLU A 83 -18.20 -10.36 7.73
N ILE A 84 -18.32 -9.13 7.22
CA ILE A 84 -17.46 -7.99 7.51
C ILE A 84 -18.31 -6.76 7.87
N PRO A 85 -17.75 -5.75 8.56
CA PRO A 85 -18.54 -4.58 8.96
C PRO A 85 -18.99 -3.76 7.76
N ALA A 86 -20.16 -3.13 7.87
CA ALA A 86 -20.58 -2.09 6.94
C ALA A 86 -19.67 -0.87 7.12
N ALA A 87 -18.80 -0.62 6.16
CA ALA A 87 -17.81 0.44 6.18
C ALA A 87 -17.66 1.08 4.79
N LEU A 88 -17.17 2.30 4.74
CA LEU A 88 -16.65 2.90 3.52
C LEU A 88 -15.27 2.32 3.22
N ILE A 89 -15.00 1.96 1.97
CA ILE A 89 -13.64 1.56 1.55
C ILE A 89 -13.14 2.61 0.56
N ALA A 90 -12.20 3.43 0.98
CA ALA A 90 -11.60 4.49 0.16
C ALA A 90 -10.29 4.00 -0.45
N VAL A 91 -10.18 4.04 -1.76
CA VAL A 91 -9.01 3.57 -2.53
C VAL A 91 -8.40 4.76 -3.26
N PRO A 92 -7.29 5.35 -2.79
CA PRO A 92 -6.66 6.50 -3.44
C PRO A 92 -5.80 6.08 -4.63
N ASP A 93 -5.69 6.97 -5.61
CA ASP A 93 -4.67 6.87 -6.66
C ASP A 93 -3.37 7.49 -6.19
N ALA A 94 -2.38 6.66 -5.91
CA ALA A 94 -1.03 7.05 -5.52
C ALA A 94 0.03 6.57 -6.53
N THR A 95 -0.37 6.40 -7.80
CA THR A 95 0.56 6.06 -8.87
C THR A 95 1.48 7.22 -9.21
N THR A 96 2.69 6.90 -9.65
CA THR A 96 3.70 7.85 -10.13
C THR A 96 4.11 7.49 -11.56
N ALA A 97 4.90 8.33 -12.20
CA ALA A 97 5.55 8.02 -13.48
C ALA A 97 6.37 6.72 -13.44
N TYR A 98 6.75 6.26 -12.26
CA TYR A 98 7.45 4.98 -12.04
C TYR A 98 6.54 3.84 -11.61
N GLY A 99 5.23 4.07 -11.42
CA GLY A 99 4.24 3.05 -11.09
C GLY A 99 3.83 2.97 -9.62
N GLY A 100 4.56 3.58 -8.69
CA GLY A 100 4.20 3.57 -7.26
C GLY A 100 4.96 4.62 -6.46
N SER A 101 4.40 5.04 -5.32
CA SER A 101 4.89 6.10 -4.45
C SER A 101 5.42 5.60 -3.10
N GLN A 102 5.25 4.33 -2.78
CA GLN A 102 5.48 3.78 -1.45
C GLN A 102 4.77 4.55 -0.32
N TYR A 103 3.85 5.44 -0.67
CA TYR A 103 3.11 6.30 0.29
C TYR A 103 4.02 7.10 1.23
N LEU A 104 5.19 7.50 0.73
CA LEU A 104 6.19 8.29 1.45
C LEU A 104 6.20 9.74 0.98
N ASP A 105 6.63 10.65 1.86
CA ASP A 105 7.07 11.97 1.48
C ASP A 105 8.54 11.88 1.03
N SER A 106 8.74 11.89 -0.29
CA SER A 106 10.06 11.77 -0.90
C SER A 106 10.44 13.05 -1.65
N PRO A 107 11.65 13.59 -1.47
CA PRO A 107 12.11 14.76 -2.22
C PRO A 107 12.30 14.48 -3.71
N ALA A 108 12.34 13.22 -4.14
CA ALA A 108 12.51 12.83 -5.54
C ALA A 108 11.21 12.36 -6.21
N CYS A 109 10.17 12.00 -5.44
CA CYS A 109 8.89 11.54 -6.00
C CYS A 109 7.73 12.50 -5.74
N GLY A 110 7.66 13.08 -4.53
CA GLY A 110 6.52 13.88 -4.08
C GLY A 110 6.05 13.49 -2.68
N ARG A 111 5.09 14.24 -2.14
CA ARG A 111 4.65 14.10 -0.75
C ARG A 111 3.43 13.20 -0.62
N TYR A 112 3.60 11.88 -0.81
CA TYR A 112 2.50 10.93 -0.87
C TYR A 112 1.95 10.51 0.51
N LEU A 113 2.72 10.62 1.58
CA LEU A 113 2.19 10.49 2.94
C LEU A 113 1.33 11.70 3.33
N THR A 114 1.77 12.89 2.95
CA THR A 114 0.96 14.12 3.09
C THR A 114 -0.31 14.05 2.24
N TYR A 115 -0.22 13.55 1.00
CA TYR A 115 -1.39 13.30 0.16
C TYR A 115 -2.38 12.31 0.80
N LEU A 116 -1.90 11.27 1.49
CA LEU A 116 -2.79 10.34 2.20
C LEU A 116 -3.58 11.05 3.31
N ARG A 117 -3.03 12.08 3.97
CA ARG A 117 -3.78 12.92 4.91
C ARG A 117 -4.90 13.68 4.21
N GLU A 118 -4.59 14.28 3.05
CA GLU A 118 -5.61 14.97 2.24
C GLU A 118 -6.72 14.01 1.79
N VAL A 119 -6.39 12.75 1.48
CA VAL A 119 -7.39 11.71 1.15
C VAL A 119 -8.32 11.45 2.34
N VAL A 120 -7.78 11.34 3.55
CA VAL A 120 -8.58 11.15 4.77
C VAL A 120 -9.54 12.33 4.96
N ASP A 121 -9.02 13.55 4.89
CA ASP A 121 -9.81 14.77 5.06
C ASP A 121 -10.90 14.91 4.00
N GLU A 122 -10.58 14.56 2.74
CA GLU A 122 -11.54 14.64 1.63
C GLU A 122 -12.66 13.62 1.76
N VAL A 123 -12.35 12.39 2.21
CA VAL A 123 -13.36 11.36 2.48
C VAL A 123 -14.26 11.76 3.63
N ASP A 124 -13.70 12.27 4.73
CA ASP A 124 -14.47 12.74 5.88
C ASP A 124 -15.36 13.95 5.54
N ARG A 125 -14.91 14.81 4.64
CA ARG A 125 -15.66 15.97 4.16
C ARG A 125 -16.85 15.59 3.27
N ARG A 126 -16.71 14.56 2.46
CA ARG A 126 -17.71 14.15 1.44
C ARG A 126 -18.72 13.13 1.92
N PHE A 127 -18.35 12.32 2.89
CA PHE A 127 -19.16 11.21 3.35
C PHE A 127 -19.44 11.30 4.86
N PRO A 128 -20.54 10.74 5.34
CA PRO A 128 -20.86 10.72 6.77
C PRO A 128 -19.98 9.67 7.49
N THR A 129 -18.73 10.04 7.75
CA THR A 129 -17.77 9.19 8.45
C THR A 129 -17.87 9.38 9.97
N LEU A 130 -17.34 8.43 10.73
CA LEU A 130 -17.13 8.55 12.17
C LEU A 130 -15.88 9.39 12.52
N ALA A 131 -15.18 9.97 11.58
CA ALA A 131 -14.14 10.99 11.63
C ALA A 131 -13.14 10.96 12.81
N GLU A 132 -12.93 9.80 13.45
CA GLU A 132 -11.99 9.60 14.55
C GLU A 132 -11.01 8.46 14.21
N PRO A 133 -9.74 8.53 14.66
CA PRO A 133 -8.75 7.47 14.40
C PRO A 133 -9.23 6.07 14.77
N LYS A 134 -9.97 5.93 15.87
CA LYS A 134 -10.49 4.63 16.33
C LYS A 134 -11.44 3.95 15.33
N TRP A 135 -12.04 4.72 14.41
CA TRP A 135 -12.95 4.27 13.36
C TRP A 135 -12.33 4.30 11.97
N ARG A 136 -11.02 4.60 11.88
CA ARG A 136 -10.27 4.56 10.62
C ARG A 136 -9.27 3.42 10.65
N ALA A 137 -9.28 2.62 9.60
CA ALA A 137 -8.25 1.64 9.32
C ALA A 137 -7.49 2.03 8.05
N VAL A 138 -6.22 1.69 7.98
CA VAL A 138 -5.44 1.69 6.75
C VAL A 138 -5.01 0.27 6.43
N GLY A 139 -5.11 -0.12 5.18
CA GLY A 139 -4.74 -1.47 4.77
C GLY A 139 -4.25 -1.52 3.34
N GLY A 140 -3.64 -2.61 2.96
CA GLY A 140 -3.19 -2.83 1.61
C GLY A 140 -2.31 -4.05 1.49
N LYS A 141 -1.85 -4.30 0.26
CA LYS A 141 -1.00 -5.43 -0.07
C LYS A 141 0.30 -4.93 -0.70
N SER A 142 1.43 -5.63 -0.43
CA SER A 142 2.74 -5.30 -1.02
C SER A 142 3.12 -3.84 -0.67
N SER A 143 3.46 -3.00 -1.65
CA SER A 143 3.67 -1.56 -1.44
C SER A 143 2.53 -0.87 -0.68
N GLY A 144 1.27 -1.29 -0.88
CA GLY A 144 0.13 -0.78 -0.10
C GLY A 144 0.15 -1.26 1.35
N GLY A 145 0.57 -2.50 1.60
CA GLY A 145 0.79 -3.04 2.95
C GLY A 145 1.93 -2.31 3.67
N TYR A 146 3.03 -2.05 2.97
CA TYR A 146 4.12 -1.20 3.43
C TYR A 146 3.61 0.19 3.80
N GLY A 147 2.91 0.85 2.87
CA GLY A 147 2.33 2.18 3.09
C GLY A 147 1.41 2.23 4.30
N ALA A 148 0.63 1.17 4.55
CA ALA A 148 -0.24 1.07 5.71
C ALA A 148 0.56 1.04 7.04
N VAL A 149 1.63 0.25 7.10
CA VAL A 149 2.53 0.19 8.28
C VAL A 149 3.21 1.54 8.50
N VAL A 150 3.76 2.14 7.44
CA VAL A 150 4.44 3.45 7.52
C VAL A 150 3.46 4.55 7.94
N ALA A 151 2.27 4.60 7.34
CA ALA A 151 1.26 5.60 7.70
C ALA A 151 0.88 5.53 9.19
N ALA A 152 0.80 4.33 9.77
CA ALA A 152 0.53 4.16 11.19
C ALA A 152 1.72 4.55 12.08
N MET A 153 2.96 4.34 11.62
CA MET A 153 4.15 4.78 12.34
C MET A 153 4.30 6.31 12.34
N GLU A 154 4.04 6.94 11.20
CA GLU A 154 4.33 8.37 10.97
C GLU A 154 3.13 9.30 11.25
N THR A 155 1.93 8.75 11.46
CA THR A 155 0.71 9.56 11.64
C THR A 155 -0.18 9.01 12.75
N GLU A 156 -1.10 9.86 13.25
CA GLU A 156 -2.15 9.48 14.20
C GLU A 156 -3.53 9.31 13.52
N LEU A 157 -3.56 9.19 12.21
CA LEU A 157 -4.79 9.17 11.44
C LEU A 157 -5.59 7.89 11.63
N PHE A 158 -4.92 6.77 11.95
CA PHE A 158 -5.47 5.42 11.90
C PHE A 158 -5.39 4.73 13.25
N GLY A 159 -6.46 4.05 13.64
CA GLY A 159 -6.50 3.19 14.82
C GLY A 159 -6.32 1.71 14.51
N ALA A 160 -6.26 1.33 13.22
CA ALA A 160 -6.03 -0.05 12.81
C ALA A 160 -5.22 -0.14 11.52
N VAL A 161 -4.41 -1.21 11.40
CA VAL A 161 -3.59 -1.55 10.23
C VAL A 161 -3.91 -2.95 9.75
N LEU A 162 -4.08 -3.11 8.43
CA LEU A 162 -4.31 -4.38 7.75
C LEU A 162 -3.23 -4.58 6.68
N ALA A 163 -2.06 -5.08 7.08
CA ALA A 163 -0.91 -5.26 6.18
C ALA A 163 -0.87 -6.69 5.63
N HIS A 164 -1.05 -6.82 4.31
CA HIS A 164 -0.96 -8.08 3.59
C HIS A 164 0.34 -8.13 2.81
N THR A 165 1.20 -9.09 3.13
CA THR A 165 2.51 -9.33 2.50
C THR A 165 3.25 -8.01 2.19
N PRO A 166 3.48 -7.13 3.23
CA PRO A 166 4.08 -5.82 3.05
C PRO A 166 5.56 -5.92 2.66
N ASP A 167 6.05 -4.92 1.96
CA ASP A 167 7.48 -4.76 1.72
C ASP A 167 8.19 -4.53 3.07
N ALA A 168 9.00 -5.49 3.49
CA ALA A 168 9.76 -5.45 4.73
C ALA A 168 10.97 -6.39 4.63
N GLY A 169 12.00 -6.18 5.45
CA GLY A 169 13.23 -6.97 5.39
C GLY A 169 13.87 -6.86 4.01
N PHE A 170 14.25 -5.66 3.64
CA PHE A 170 14.69 -5.31 2.27
C PHE A 170 15.85 -6.16 1.75
N GLU A 171 16.65 -6.73 2.63
CA GLU A 171 17.70 -7.70 2.28
C GLU A 171 17.13 -8.97 1.66
N HIS A 172 15.90 -9.35 2.03
CA HIS A 172 15.25 -10.55 1.50
C HIS A 172 14.37 -10.25 0.29
N SER A 173 13.71 -9.09 0.28
CA SER A 173 12.74 -8.75 -0.75
C SER A 173 13.33 -8.02 -1.95
N TYR A 174 14.36 -7.18 -1.76
CA TYR A 174 14.90 -6.33 -2.84
C TYR A 174 16.26 -6.75 -3.35
N LEU A 175 17.22 -7.12 -2.48
CA LEU A 175 18.56 -7.51 -2.94
C LEU A 175 18.54 -8.67 -3.93
N PRO A 176 17.74 -9.75 -3.74
CA PRO A 176 17.70 -10.86 -4.67
C PRO A 176 17.19 -10.50 -6.06
N LEU A 177 16.45 -9.39 -6.19
CA LEU A 177 15.90 -8.93 -7.46
C LEU A 177 16.92 -8.16 -8.31
N LEU A 178 17.95 -7.58 -7.69
CA LEU A 178 18.90 -6.68 -8.38
C LEU A 178 19.58 -7.30 -9.61
N PRO A 179 20.08 -8.54 -9.59
CA PRO A 179 20.67 -9.11 -10.80
C PRO A 179 19.71 -9.14 -11.98
N GLY A 180 18.48 -9.62 -11.79
CA GLY A 180 17.46 -9.66 -12.84
C GLY A 180 17.02 -8.26 -13.31
N VAL A 181 17.05 -7.26 -12.42
CA VAL A 181 16.83 -5.85 -12.79
C VAL A 181 17.94 -5.35 -13.69
N LEU A 182 19.21 -5.63 -13.38
CA LEU A 182 20.34 -5.23 -14.21
C LEU A 182 20.28 -5.86 -15.60
N ASP A 183 19.97 -7.17 -15.67
CA ASP A 183 19.79 -7.87 -16.95
C ASP A 183 18.67 -7.24 -17.80
N THR A 184 17.56 -6.88 -17.15
CA THR A 184 16.42 -6.20 -17.81
C THR A 184 16.81 -4.82 -18.32
N LEU A 185 17.56 -4.04 -17.54
CA LEU A 185 18.05 -2.71 -17.94
C LEU A 185 19.03 -2.81 -19.10
N GLU A 186 19.93 -3.79 -19.09
CA GLU A 186 20.88 -4.02 -20.19
C GLU A 186 20.14 -4.41 -21.47
N ALA A 187 19.20 -5.36 -21.38
CA ALA A 187 18.40 -5.79 -22.55
C ALA A 187 17.56 -4.64 -23.14
N ALA A 188 17.06 -3.74 -22.33
CA ALA A 188 16.35 -2.54 -22.78
C ALA A 188 17.28 -1.48 -23.40
N GLY A 189 18.60 -1.57 -23.17
CA GLY A 189 19.59 -0.57 -23.58
C GLY A 189 19.69 0.62 -22.61
N GLY A 190 19.35 0.40 -21.34
CA GLY A 190 19.47 1.34 -20.24
C GLY A 190 18.14 1.82 -19.67
N ILE A 191 18.23 2.52 -18.53
CA ILE A 191 17.06 3.00 -17.75
C ILE A 191 16.15 3.89 -18.62
N GLU A 192 16.71 4.85 -19.33
CA GLU A 192 15.94 5.82 -20.14
C GLU A 192 15.11 5.12 -21.22
N ARG A 193 15.68 4.09 -21.86
CA ARG A 193 14.97 3.30 -22.86
C ARG A 193 13.88 2.45 -22.24
N LEU A 194 14.14 1.82 -21.08
CA LEU A 194 13.11 1.09 -20.36
C LEU A 194 11.94 2.01 -20.00
N LEU A 195 12.22 3.20 -19.47
CA LEU A 195 11.20 4.19 -19.12
C LEU A 195 10.40 4.68 -20.33
N ALA A 196 11.02 4.78 -21.51
CA ALA A 196 10.33 5.15 -22.73
C ALA A 196 9.30 4.11 -23.19
N THR A 197 9.44 2.85 -22.77
CA THR A 197 8.49 1.77 -23.12
C THR A 197 7.32 1.62 -22.12
N ARG A 198 7.27 2.42 -21.06
CA ARG A 198 6.30 2.27 -19.96
C ARG A 198 4.82 2.31 -20.39
N GLU A 199 4.50 2.99 -21.49
CA GLU A 199 3.13 3.11 -22.00
C GLU A 199 2.81 2.10 -23.12
N SER A 200 3.83 1.58 -23.81
CA SER A 200 3.66 0.79 -25.04
C SER A 200 4.38 -0.55 -25.03
N GLY A 201 5.21 -0.80 -24.03
CA GLY A 201 6.02 -2.01 -23.94
C GLY A 201 5.28 -3.25 -23.42
N PRO A 202 5.98 -4.40 -23.46
CA PRO A 202 5.42 -5.67 -22.99
C PRO A 202 5.36 -5.69 -21.49
N HIS A 203 4.60 -5.17 -20.73
CA HIS A 203 4.56 -5.13 -19.24
C HIS A 203 4.63 -6.54 -18.61
N ASP A 204 5.64 -7.30 -18.97
CA ASP A 204 5.95 -8.62 -18.43
C ASP A 204 6.56 -8.55 -17.02
N THR A 205 6.78 -9.71 -16.40
CA THR A 205 7.30 -9.76 -15.04
C THR A 205 8.69 -9.10 -14.90
N PRO A 206 9.69 -9.32 -15.78
CA PRO A 206 10.97 -8.63 -15.70
C PRO A 206 10.82 -7.10 -15.76
N PHE A 207 10.01 -6.60 -16.70
CA PHE A 207 9.71 -5.16 -16.80
C PHE A 207 9.10 -4.64 -15.49
N MET A 208 8.06 -5.30 -14.97
CA MET A 208 7.38 -4.86 -13.74
C MET A 208 8.30 -4.86 -12.52
N VAL A 209 9.18 -5.87 -12.40
CA VAL A 209 10.19 -5.93 -11.33
C VAL A 209 11.21 -4.81 -11.48
N ALA A 210 11.73 -4.57 -12.68
CA ALA A 210 12.69 -3.49 -12.91
C ALA A 210 12.06 -2.11 -12.58
N MET A 211 10.84 -1.86 -13.05
CA MET A 211 10.11 -0.62 -12.75
C MET A 211 9.84 -0.47 -11.25
N SER A 212 9.50 -1.56 -10.53
CA SER A 212 9.28 -1.49 -9.09
C SER A 212 10.56 -1.08 -8.34
N ILE A 213 11.70 -1.69 -8.67
CA ILE A 213 12.98 -1.35 -8.04
C ILE A 213 13.42 0.09 -8.37
N LEU A 214 13.17 0.58 -9.58
CA LEU A 214 13.40 1.99 -9.93
C LEU A 214 12.49 2.92 -9.10
N ALA A 215 11.21 2.58 -8.98
CA ALA A 215 10.26 3.33 -8.16
C ALA A 215 10.69 3.39 -6.68
N MET A 216 11.06 2.24 -6.08
CA MET A 216 11.57 2.18 -4.70
C MET A 216 12.81 3.05 -4.55
N GLY A 217 13.75 2.98 -5.48
CA GLY A 217 14.93 3.84 -5.47
C GLY A 217 14.58 5.31 -5.42
N MET A 218 13.65 5.76 -6.26
CA MET A 218 13.19 7.15 -6.28
C MET A 218 12.43 7.53 -4.99
N CYS A 219 11.60 6.63 -4.46
CA CYS A 219 10.89 6.87 -3.20
C CYS A 219 11.83 6.98 -2.00
N TYR A 220 12.92 6.24 -1.98
CA TYR A 220 13.91 6.23 -0.89
C TYR A 220 15.07 7.21 -1.10
N ALA A 221 15.02 8.02 -2.15
CA ALA A 221 16.00 9.08 -2.40
C ALA A 221 15.85 10.22 -1.38
N ASP A 222 16.98 10.74 -0.93
CA ASP A 222 17.08 11.78 0.11
C ASP A 222 17.29 13.21 -0.44
N LYS A 223 17.35 13.36 -1.78
CA LYS A 223 17.64 14.65 -2.44
C LYS A 223 16.73 14.90 -3.62
N PRO A 224 16.31 16.17 -3.82
CA PRO A 224 15.70 16.59 -5.08
C PRO A 224 16.64 16.37 -6.26
N GLY A 225 16.09 16.05 -7.43
CA GLY A 225 16.87 15.85 -8.65
C GLY A 225 17.72 14.58 -8.70
N THR A 226 17.57 13.67 -7.72
CA THR A 226 18.18 12.33 -7.80
C THR A 226 17.68 11.61 -9.05
N THR A 227 18.60 11.11 -9.86
CA THR A 227 18.27 10.29 -11.03
C THR A 227 17.99 8.83 -10.62
N PRO A 228 17.21 8.06 -11.43
CA PRO A 228 17.00 6.64 -11.15
C PRO A 228 18.31 5.84 -11.04
N ALA A 229 19.31 6.17 -11.84
CA ALA A 229 20.62 5.52 -11.78
C ALA A 229 21.36 5.79 -10.45
N GLU A 230 21.24 6.98 -9.87
CA GLU A 230 21.81 7.34 -8.57
C GLU A 230 21.02 6.76 -7.40
N ALA A 231 19.74 6.52 -7.60
CA ALA A 231 18.84 5.96 -6.61
C ALA A 231 19.00 4.45 -6.42
N LEU A 232 19.57 3.73 -7.38
CA LEU A 232 19.81 2.29 -7.30
C LEU A 232 20.97 1.93 -6.36
N PRO A 233 20.85 0.88 -5.54
CA PRO A 233 21.93 0.41 -4.66
C PRO A 233 23.05 -0.32 -5.39
N CYS A 234 23.05 -0.32 -6.70
CA CYS A 234 24.12 -0.79 -7.56
C CYS A 234 24.27 0.11 -8.78
N ASP A 235 25.46 0.11 -9.37
CA ASP A 235 25.69 0.80 -10.64
C ASP A 235 24.97 0.03 -11.77
N PRO A 236 24.06 0.66 -12.55
CA PRO A 236 23.26 -0.05 -13.54
C PRO A 236 24.05 -0.55 -14.75
N ARG A 237 25.33 -0.15 -14.91
CA ARG A 237 26.19 -0.56 -16.02
C ARG A 237 27.23 -1.60 -15.64
N THR A 238 27.70 -1.54 -14.40
CA THR A 238 28.80 -2.37 -13.92
C THR A 238 28.39 -3.38 -12.86
N GLY A 239 27.17 -3.25 -12.30
CA GLY A 239 26.69 -4.04 -11.19
C GLY A 239 27.38 -3.76 -9.84
N VAL A 240 28.33 -2.81 -9.79
CA VAL A 240 29.05 -2.49 -8.56
C VAL A 240 28.09 -2.00 -7.49
N PHE A 241 28.06 -2.69 -6.36
CA PHE A 241 27.19 -2.36 -5.23
C PHE A 241 27.60 -1.04 -4.57
N ARG A 242 26.60 -0.26 -4.14
CA ARG A 242 26.76 1.06 -3.54
C ARG A 242 26.25 1.03 -2.09
N PRO A 243 27.06 0.68 -1.10
CA PRO A 243 26.61 0.52 0.28
C PRO A 243 25.92 1.78 0.85
N ALA A 244 26.41 2.97 0.53
CA ALA A 244 25.80 4.21 1.01
C ALA A 244 24.37 4.45 0.45
N VAL A 245 24.07 3.98 -0.76
CA VAL A 245 22.71 4.02 -1.32
C VAL A 245 21.83 2.98 -0.62
N TRP A 246 22.37 1.78 -0.42
CA TRP A 246 21.65 0.71 0.27
C TRP A 246 21.30 1.11 1.71
N GLU A 247 22.21 1.74 2.44
CA GLU A 247 21.94 2.27 3.77
C GLU A 247 20.80 3.31 3.78
N ARG A 248 20.64 4.10 2.71
CA ARG A 248 19.49 5.01 2.58
C ARG A 248 18.18 4.22 2.44
N TRP A 249 18.16 3.16 1.62
CA TRP A 249 16.99 2.29 1.48
C TRP A 249 16.60 1.68 2.83
N LEU A 250 17.56 1.15 3.57
CA LEU A 250 17.34 0.50 4.85
C LEU A 250 16.74 1.42 5.94
N ARG A 251 16.88 2.73 5.80
CA ARG A 251 16.19 3.69 6.69
C ARG A 251 14.68 3.70 6.51
N HIS A 252 14.18 3.13 5.45
CA HIS A 252 12.76 3.01 5.15
C HIS A 252 12.21 1.61 5.41
N ASP A 253 13.06 0.66 5.81
CA ASP A 253 12.62 -0.70 6.11
C ASP A 253 11.85 -0.76 7.44
N PRO A 254 10.56 -1.20 7.44
CA PRO A 254 9.77 -1.33 8.66
C PRO A 254 10.41 -2.22 9.74
N VAL A 255 11.20 -3.22 9.35
CA VAL A 255 11.93 -4.07 10.30
C VAL A 255 12.90 -3.24 11.13
N ARG A 256 13.53 -2.23 10.53
CA ARG A 256 14.51 -1.36 11.19
C ARG A 256 13.89 -0.16 11.91
N THR A 257 12.76 0.32 11.37
CA THR A 257 12.16 1.57 11.86
C THR A 257 11.10 1.35 12.95
N SER A 258 10.47 0.18 13.03
CA SER A 258 9.39 -0.11 13.99
C SER A 258 9.76 0.15 15.44
N ALA A 259 11.00 -0.10 15.86
CA ALA A 259 11.45 0.10 17.22
C ALA A 259 11.31 1.57 17.68
N ALA A 260 11.57 2.53 16.79
CA ALA A 260 11.40 3.96 17.05
C ALA A 260 9.93 4.38 17.20
N HIS A 261 9.00 3.59 16.66
CA HIS A 261 7.57 3.87 16.63
C HIS A 261 6.73 2.97 17.56
N THR A 262 7.39 2.27 18.50
CA THR A 262 6.75 1.30 19.41
C THR A 262 5.52 1.90 20.13
N GLY A 263 5.59 3.14 20.57
CA GLY A 263 4.48 3.80 21.27
C GLY A 263 3.23 3.94 20.39
N ARG A 264 3.39 4.33 19.13
CA ARG A 264 2.28 4.43 18.16
C ARG A 264 1.71 3.07 17.80
N LEU A 265 2.58 2.10 17.52
CA LEU A 265 2.15 0.75 17.16
C LEU A 265 1.41 0.06 18.32
N LYS A 266 1.81 0.29 19.56
CA LYS A 266 1.08 -0.19 20.76
C LYS A 266 -0.28 0.48 20.98
N ALA A 267 -0.47 1.68 20.50
CA ALA A 267 -1.73 2.42 20.61
C ALA A 267 -2.80 1.97 19.59
N LEU A 268 -2.40 1.19 18.57
CA LEU A 268 -3.35 0.65 17.59
C LEU A 268 -4.30 -0.36 18.24
N ARG A 269 -5.56 -0.31 17.86
CA ARG A 269 -6.59 -1.28 18.27
C ARG A 269 -6.47 -2.61 17.53
N LEU A 270 -5.91 -2.57 16.32
CA LEU A 270 -5.56 -3.75 15.53
C LEU A 270 -4.33 -3.44 14.68
N LEU A 271 -3.32 -4.28 14.80
CA LEU A 271 -2.19 -4.36 13.90
C LEU A 271 -2.17 -5.77 13.33
N TYR A 272 -2.61 -5.91 12.08
CA TYR A 272 -2.69 -7.19 11.39
C TYR A 272 -1.61 -7.31 10.34
N LEU A 273 -0.92 -8.45 10.32
CA LEU A 273 0.11 -8.81 9.36
C LEU A 273 -0.14 -10.24 8.87
N ASP A 274 -0.24 -10.43 7.56
CA ASP A 274 -0.19 -11.77 6.98
C ASP A 274 0.71 -11.87 5.76
N THR A 275 1.10 -13.09 5.41
CA THR A 275 1.98 -13.36 4.28
C THR A 275 1.78 -14.76 3.74
N GLY A 276 2.01 -14.93 2.42
CA GLY A 276 2.02 -16.23 1.76
C GLY A 276 3.37 -16.92 1.89
N LEU A 277 3.39 -18.19 2.28
CA LEU A 277 4.62 -18.99 2.44
C LEU A 277 5.38 -19.22 1.12
N ARG A 278 4.70 -19.08 -0.02
CA ARG A 278 5.27 -19.20 -1.37
C ARG A 278 5.27 -17.86 -2.11
N ASP A 279 5.49 -16.78 -1.37
CA ASP A 279 5.56 -15.44 -1.94
C ASP A 279 6.69 -15.33 -2.96
N ASP A 280 6.36 -14.89 -4.18
CA ASP A 280 7.26 -14.83 -5.33
C ASP A 280 8.41 -13.84 -5.16
N TYR A 281 8.23 -12.85 -4.27
CA TYR A 281 9.22 -11.82 -3.93
C TYR A 281 9.84 -12.03 -2.55
N HIS A 282 9.67 -13.21 -1.95
CA HIS A 282 10.22 -13.58 -0.64
C HIS A 282 9.74 -12.69 0.53
N MET A 283 8.61 -11.99 0.38
CA MET A 283 8.06 -11.07 1.39
C MET A 283 7.77 -11.76 2.72
N HIS A 284 7.55 -13.10 2.72
CA HIS A 284 7.35 -13.87 3.95
C HIS A 284 8.55 -13.83 4.91
N TRP A 285 9.78 -13.71 4.40
CA TRP A 285 10.95 -13.53 5.26
C TRP A 285 10.96 -12.16 5.93
N GLY A 286 10.60 -11.11 5.19
CA GLY A 286 10.43 -9.76 5.73
C GLY A 286 9.30 -9.69 6.75
N ALA A 287 8.16 -10.33 6.49
CA ALA A 287 7.04 -10.41 7.42
C ALA A 287 7.40 -11.15 8.73
N ARG A 288 8.18 -12.24 8.65
CA ARG A 288 8.73 -12.95 9.81
C ARG A 288 9.66 -12.07 10.63
N ALA A 289 10.57 -11.35 9.96
CA ALA A 289 11.48 -10.42 10.63
C ALA A 289 10.71 -9.30 11.33
N LEU A 290 9.70 -8.74 10.67
CA LEU A 290 8.86 -7.69 11.23
C LEU A 290 8.04 -8.20 12.43
N HIS A 291 7.46 -9.41 12.33
CA HIS A 291 6.79 -10.10 13.43
C HIS A 291 7.72 -10.26 14.64
N ALA A 292 8.96 -10.73 14.42
CA ALA A 292 9.94 -10.90 15.49
C ALA A 292 10.28 -9.58 16.20
N VAL A 293 10.51 -8.50 15.43
CA VAL A 293 10.75 -7.14 15.98
C VAL A 293 9.54 -6.66 16.80
N TRP A 294 8.32 -6.89 16.32
CA TRP A 294 7.12 -6.49 17.05
C TRP A 294 6.91 -7.31 18.32
N GLN A 295 7.21 -8.61 18.30
CA GLN A 295 7.19 -9.46 19.50
C GLN A 295 8.21 -8.98 20.55
N GLU A 296 9.47 -8.74 20.14
CA GLU A 296 10.52 -8.25 21.02
C GLU A 296 10.17 -6.88 21.61
N GLY A 297 9.59 -5.99 20.81
CA GLY A 297 9.09 -4.68 21.24
C GLY A 297 7.84 -4.75 22.14
N GLY A 298 7.24 -5.93 22.33
CA GLY A 298 5.98 -6.11 23.02
C GLY A 298 4.82 -5.35 22.38
N ILE A 299 4.81 -5.25 21.03
CA ILE A 299 3.77 -4.60 20.24
C ILE A 299 2.66 -5.63 19.98
N PRO A 300 1.43 -5.41 20.48
CA PRO A 300 0.31 -6.33 20.24
C PRO A 300 -0.04 -6.36 18.75
N HIS A 301 -0.07 -7.55 18.15
CA HIS A 301 -0.42 -7.71 16.73
C HIS A 301 -0.94 -9.12 16.43
N GLU A 302 -1.70 -9.25 15.36
CA GLU A 302 -2.15 -10.52 14.79
C GLU A 302 -1.24 -10.86 13.60
N TYR A 303 -0.48 -11.94 13.71
CA TYR A 303 0.36 -12.44 12.63
C TYR A 303 -0.17 -13.75 12.07
N ARG A 304 -0.21 -13.88 10.75
CA ARG A 304 -0.67 -15.10 10.07
C ARG A 304 0.17 -15.44 8.85
N GLU A 305 0.43 -16.72 8.68
CA GLU A 305 0.98 -17.28 7.45
C GLU A 305 -0.09 -18.12 6.74
N HIS A 306 -0.06 -18.16 5.42
CA HIS A 306 -0.96 -18.99 4.62
C HIS A 306 -0.22 -19.68 3.49
N ASP A 307 -0.77 -20.81 3.02
CA ASP A 307 -0.24 -21.58 1.91
C ASP A 307 -0.63 -20.94 0.56
N GLY A 308 0.00 -19.81 0.23
CA GLY A 308 -0.23 -19.03 -0.99
C GLY A 308 1.04 -18.29 -1.43
N GLY A 309 0.96 -17.66 -2.61
CA GLY A 309 2.00 -16.79 -3.17
C GLY A 309 1.74 -15.32 -2.87
N HIS A 310 2.34 -14.45 -3.71
CA HIS A 310 2.12 -13.01 -3.67
C HIS A 310 0.80 -12.59 -4.29
N HIS A 311 0.32 -13.35 -5.27
CA HIS A 311 -0.88 -13.05 -6.06
C HIS A 311 -2.06 -13.96 -5.69
N GLY A 312 -3.29 -13.56 -6.02
CA GLY A 312 -4.51 -14.35 -5.78
C GLY A 312 -4.93 -14.43 -4.30
N ILE A 313 -4.47 -13.50 -3.47
CA ILE A 313 -4.72 -13.48 -2.02
C ILE A 313 -5.87 -12.56 -1.60
N GLU A 314 -6.64 -12.03 -2.54
CA GLU A 314 -7.72 -11.07 -2.28
C GLU A 314 -8.79 -11.61 -1.32
N HIS A 315 -8.96 -12.93 -1.25
CA HIS A 315 -9.83 -13.59 -0.27
C HIS A 315 -9.35 -13.36 1.18
N ARG A 316 -8.06 -13.10 1.39
CA ARG A 316 -7.47 -12.82 2.70
C ARG A 316 -7.90 -11.45 3.25
N PHE A 317 -8.26 -10.52 2.37
CA PHE A 317 -8.75 -9.19 2.78
C PHE A 317 -10.01 -9.30 3.62
N LEU A 318 -10.90 -10.26 3.31
CA LEU A 318 -12.09 -10.52 4.12
C LEU A 318 -11.73 -11.01 5.54
N THR A 319 -10.65 -11.76 5.68
CA THR A 319 -10.17 -12.24 6.99
C THR A 319 -9.78 -11.07 7.89
N SER A 320 -8.97 -10.13 7.39
CA SER A 320 -8.55 -8.96 8.16
C SER A 320 -9.70 -7.98 8.41
N LEU A 321 -10.60 -7.79 7.43
CA LEU A 321 -11.80 -6.96 7.58
C LEU A 321 -12.79 -7.55 8.61
N ALA A 322 -12.95 -8.87 8.68
CA ALA A 322 -13.75 -9.51 9.71
C ALA A 322 -13.16 -9.34 11.13
N LEU A 323 -11.83 -9.39 11.25
CA LEU A 323 -11.14 -9.08 12.51
C LEU A 323 -11.38 -7.62 12.90
N LEU A 324 -11.24 -6.69 11.96
CA LEU A 324 -11.49 -5.27 12.16
C LEU A 324 -12.92 -5.02 12.65
N GLY A 325 -13.91 -5.72 12.07
CA GLY A 325 -15.32 -5.63 12.51
C GLY A 325 -15.51 -5.98 13.97
N ARG A 326 -14.83 -7.02 14.46
CA ARG A 326 -14.85 -7.38 15.89
C ARG A 326 -14.22 -6.33 16.79
N VAL A 327 -13.15 -5.68 16.33
CA VAL A 327 -12.49 -4.59 17.07
C VAL A 327 -13.41 -3.36 17.13
N TRP A 328 -14.06 -3.02 16.05
CA TRP A 328 -15.00 -1.90 16.01
C TRP A 328 -16.28 -2.14 16.81
N ALA A 329 -16.82 -3.37 16.81
CA ALA A 329 -17.97 -3.71 17.66
C ALA A 329 -17.68 -3.46 19.15
N ARG A 330 -16.52 -3.91 19.65
CA ARG A 330 -16.09 -3.66 21.03
C ARG A 330 -15.86 -2.17 21.34
N ALA A 331 -15.46 -1.39 20.33
CA ALA A 331 -15.26 0.05 20.50
C ALA A 331 -16.58 0.81 20.66
N GLY A 332 -17.67 0.32 20.04
CA GLY A 332 -19.00 0.91 20.17
C GLY A 332 -19.72 0.53 21.47
N GLU A 333 -19.32 -0.56 22.14
CA GLU A 333 -19.89 -0.99 23.43
C GLU A 333 -19.29 -0.23 24.63
N GLY A 334 -18.19 0.49 24.43
CA GLY A 334 -17.45 1.18 25.49
C GLY A 334 -17.63 2.70 25.53
N ASP A 335 -18.40 3.26 24.63
CA ASP A 335 -18.83 4.67 24.56
C ASP A 335 -20.30 4.78 25.01
#